data_24af1a9d679f7ac5622800dfa8f62f33
#
_entry.id   24af1a9d679f7ac5622800dfa8f62f33
#
_cell.length_a   1.000
_cell.length_b   1.000
_cell.length_c   1.000
_cell.angle_alpha   90.00
_cell.angle_beta   90.00
_cell.angle_gamma   90.00
#
_symmetry.space_group_name_H-M   'P 1'
#
loop_
_entity.id
_entity.type
_entity.pdbx_description
1 polymer ?
#
loop_
_entity_poly.entity_id
_entity_poly.type
_entity_poly.pdbx_seq_one_letter_code
_entity_poly.pdbx_strand_id
1 'polypeptide(L)'
;AEAVAVNAAHETAVMVAPFEGEAGFAGLLADARRNALLIGPGAGVGEATRACVHAALTAPSAPSVVLDADALTSFAGDSATLAALISARARPVVITPHEGEFARLFRGHDEVLGAVGKLARARTAAQALGAVVILKGPDTVVAAPDGRATIGCDLPPTLATAGSGDTLAGFVCGLLAQGMPAFEAASAAVWLHGACARALGPGLIAEDLANALPRILQSGDLIANA
;
A
#
# COMPACT_ATOMS: atom_id res chain seq x y z
N ALA A 1 15.16 19.36 -6.01
CA ALA A 1 16.61 19.26 -5.82
C ALA A 1 16.97 19.01 -4.35
N GLU A 2 16.40 19.78 -3.40
CA GLU A 2 16.73 19.68 -1.96
C GLU A 2 16.33 18.32 -1.36
N ALA A 3 15.12 17.82 -1.62
CA ALA A 3 14.66 16.52 -1.15
C ALA A 3 15.53 15.35 -1.64
N VAL A 4 16.06 15.44 -2.87
CA VAL A 4 16.94 14.41 -3.43
C VAL A 4 18.24 14.30 -2.63
N ALA A 5 18.86 15.44 -2.28
CA ALA A 5 20.09 15.44 -1.50
C ALA A 5 19.89 14.86 -0.09
N VAL A 6 18.78 15.18 0.57
CA VAL A 6 18.46 14.67 1.90
C VAL A 6 18.24 13.15 1.84
N ASN A 7 17.40 12.67 0.95
CA ASN A 7 17.12 11.21 0.83
C ASN A 7 18.39 10.44 0.43
N ALA A 8 19.15 10.93 -0.55
CA ALA A 8 20.39 10.26 -0.99
C ALA A 8 21.48 10.22 0.09
N ALA A 9 21.44 11.11 1.08
CA ALA A 9 22.36 11.08 2.20
C ALA A 9 22.00 10.02 3.26
N HIS A 10 20.74 9.64 3.36
CA HIS A 10 20.24 8.66 4.34
C HIS A 10 20.16 7.24 3.74
N GLU A 11 19.84 7.14 2.44
CA GLU A 11 19.64 5.85 1.77
C GLU A 11 20.93 5.37 1.11
N THR A 12 21.61 4.39 1.70
CA THR A 12 22.89 3.87 1.19
C THR A 12 22.73 2.73 0.18
N ALA A 13 21.63 1.99 0.22
CA ALA A 13 21.37 0.81 -0.61
C ALA A 13 20.21 1.00 -1.60
N VAL A 14 19.58 2.18 -1.61
CA VAL A 14 18.43 2.51 -2.46
C VAL A 14 18.82 3.61 -3.44
N MET A 15 18.51 3.42 -4.72
CA MET A 15 18.77 4.42 -5.74
C MET A 15 17.76 5.57 -5.65
N VAL A 16 18.23 6.78 -5.45
CA VAL A 16 17.42 7.99 -5.44
C VAL A 16 17.49 8.65 -6.81
N ALA A 17 16.38 8.71 -7.54
CA ALA A 17 16.29 9.30 -8.87
C ALA A 17 15.34 10.50 -8.85
N PRO A 18 15.78 11.71 -9.23
CA PRO A 18 14.88 12.85 -9.37
C PRO A 18 14.01 12.73 -10.62
N PHE A 19 12.83 13.31 -10.56
CA PHE A 19 11.98 13.53 -11.72
C PHE A 19 11.27 14.89 -11.59
N GLU A 20 10.82 15.43 -12.71
CA GLU A 20 10.05 16.68 -12.75
C GLU A 20 8.72 16.44 -13.47
N GLY A 21 7.61 16.70 -12.76
CA GLY A 21 6.27 16.58 -13.26
C GLY A 21 5.87 15.17 -13.73
N GLU A 22 4.70 15.07 -14.33
CA GLU A 22 4.13 13.81 -14.82
C GLU A 22 5.01 13.16 -15.90
N ALA A 23 5.53 13.95 -16.85
CA ALA A 23 6.35 13.44 -17.95
C ALA A 23 7.67 12.83 -17.45
N GLY A 24 8.33 13.47 -16.48
CA GLY A 24 9.54 12.93 -15.85
C GLY A 24 9.27 11.63 -15.12
N PHE A 25 8.15 11.55 -14.38
CA PHE A 25 7.73 10.33 -13.71
C PHE A 25 7.40 9.23 -14.71
N ALA A 26 6.62 9.52 -15.77
CA ALA A 26 6.30 8.56 -16.83
C ALA A 26 7.58 8.02 -17.51
N GLY A 27 8.60 8.86 -17.69
CA GLY A 27 9.91 8.44 -18.19
C GLY A 27 10.59 7.40 -17.30
N LEU A 28 10.47 7.51 -15.97
CA LEU A 28 10.97 6.49 -15.06
C LEU A 28 10.22 5.17 -15.22
N LEU A 29 8.93 5.19 -15.53
CA LEU A 29 8.08 4.01 -15.71
C LEU A 29 8.31 3.27 -17.02
N ALA A 30 9.04 3.85 -17.97
CA ALA A 30 9.40 3.18 -19.22
C ALA A 30 10.34 1.97 -19.00
N ASP A 31 11.06 1.94 -17.88
CA ASP A 31 11.89 0.78 -17.50
C ASP A 31 11.00 -0.34 -16.92
N ALA A 32 10.76 -1.38 -17.72
CA ALA A 32 9.91 -2.53 -17.35
C ALA A 32 10.43 -3.33 -16.13
N ARG A 33 11.69 -3.12 -15.70
CA ARG A 33 12.22 -3.74 -14.48
C ARG A 33 11.55 -3.15 -13.22
N ARG A 34 10.94 -1.97 -13.33
CA ARG A 34 10.10 -1.35 -12.28
C ARG A 34 8.70 -1.94 -12.35
N ASN A 35 8.57 -3.19 -11.94
CA ASN A 35 7.36 -3.99 -12.06
C ASN A 35 6.35 -3.81 -10.92
N ALA A 36 6.72 -3.10 -9.86
CA ALA A 36 5.84 -2.69 -8.77
C ALA A 36 6.17 -1.27 -8.31
N LEU A 37 5.16 -0.51 -7.93
CA LEU A 37 5.26 0.87 -7.48
C LEU A 37 4.48 1.08 -6.19
N LEU A 38 5.04 1.86 -5.28
CA LEU A 38 4.32 2.45 -4.15
C LEU A 38 4.26 3.96 -4.35
N ILE A 39 3.06 4.53 -4.27
CA ILE A 39 2.84 5.98 -4.38
C ILE A 39 2.03 6.43 -3.16
N GLY A 40 2.47 7.53 -2.55
CA GLY A 40 1.69 8.19 -1.51
C GLY A 40 2.49 8.69 -0.34
N PRO A 41 3.24 7.87 0.42
CA PRO A 41 4.03 8.35 1.54
C PRO A 41 4.93 9.53 1.15
N GLY A 42 4.67 10.71 1.76
CA GLY A 42 5.45 11.92 1.50
C GLY A 42 5.33 12.55 0.10
N ALA A 43 4.37 12.09 -0.72
CA ALA A 43 4.18 12.61 -2.09
C ALA A 43 3.54 14.01 -2.12
N GLY A 44 2.91 14.42 -1.04
CA GLY A 44 2.07 15.62 -0.97
C GLY A 44 0.66 15.38 -1.53
N VAL A 45 -0.32 16.04 -0.91
CA VAL A 45 -1.72 15.94 -1.32
C VAL A 45 -2.00 16.92 -2.45
N GLY A 46 -2.65 16.48 -3.53
CA GLY A 46 -3.12 17.35 -4.59
C GLY A 46 -2.90 16.82 -6.01
N GLU A 47 -2.99 17.74 -6.97
CA GLU A 47 -3.02 17.40 -8.41
C GLU A 47 -1.72 16.76 -8.91
N ALA A 48 -0.56 17.16 -8.39
CA ALA A 48 0.72 16.57 -8.77
C ALA A 48 0.78 15.07 -8.43
N THR A 49 0.28 14.69 -7.26
CA THR A 49 0.20 13.29 -6.84
C THR A 49 -0.85 12.53 -7.64
N ARG A 50 -2.01 13.15 -7.93
CA ARG A 50 -3.03 12.57 -8.85
C ARG A 50 -2.42 12.29 -10.22
N ALA A 51 -1.64 13.21 -10.78
CA ALA A 51 -0.96 13.02 -12.07
C ALA A 51 0.03 11.84 -12.03
N CYS A 52 0.80 11.69 -10.94
CA CYS A 52 1.68 10.53 -10.76
C CYS A 52 0.89 9.22 -10.68
N VAL A 53 -0.22 9.19 -9.93
CA VAL A 53 -1.10 8.00 -9.85
C VAL A 53 -1.69 7.68 -11.22
N HIS A 54 -2.18 8.69 -11.96
CA HIS A 54 -2.67 8.52 -13.33
C HIS A 54 -1.59 7.91 -14.24
N ALA A 55 -0.39 8.49 -14.26
CA ALA A 55 0.73 7.99 -15.06
C ALA A 55 1.09 6.54 -14.70
N ALA A 56 1.10 6.19 -13.40
CA ALA A 56 1.37 4.82 -12.95
C ALA A 56 0.29 3.83 -13.38
N LEU A 57 -0.99 4.23 -13.28
CA LEU A 57 -2.11 3.36 -13.62
C LEU A 57 -2.31 3.19 -15.13
N THR A 58 -1.83 4.14 -15.95
CA THR A 58 -1.90 4.09 -17.42
C THR A 58 -0.58 3.71 -18.10
N ALA A 59 0.49 3.46 -17.32
CA ALA A 59 1.81 3.13 -17.86
C ALA A 59 1.77 1.88 -18.75
N PRO A 60 2.37 1.91 -19.96
CA PRO A 60 2.45 0.75 -20.85
C PRO A 60 3.18 -0.45 -20.23
N SER A 61 4.17 -0.21 -19.33
CA SER A 61 4.86 -1.25 -18.56
C SER A 61 3.93 -1.98 -17.59
N ALA A 62 2.77 -1.41 -17.30
CA ALA A 62 1.74 -1.94 -16.42
C ALA A 62 2.29 -2.53 -15.09
N PRO A 63 3.01 -1.76 -14.26
CA PRO A 63 3.51 -2.25 -12.98
C PRO A 63 2.35 -2.57 -12.04
N SER A 64 2.53 -3.45 -11.05
CA SER A 64 1.62 -3.53 -9.91
C SER A 64 1.70 -2.24 -9.10
N VAL A 65 0.59 -1.74 -8.56
CA VAL A 65 0.58 -0.43 -7.88
C VAL A 65 0.01 -0.56 -6.47
N VAL A 66 0.72 0.02 -5.50
CA VAL A 66 0.25 0.24 -4.13
C VAL A 66 -0.01 1.73 -3.95
N LEU A 67 -1.19 2.09 -3.44
CA LEU A 67 -1.56 3.47 -3.11
C LEU A 67 -1.80 3.59 -1.62
N ASP A 68 -1.11 4.53 -0.98
CA ASP A 68 -1.24 4.80 0.46
C ASP A 68 -1.23 6.31 0.73
N ALA A 69 -1.53 6.73 1.94
CA ALA A 69 -1.35 8.08 2.47
C ALA A 69 -1.83 9.21 1.53
N ASP A 70 -0.91 10.07 1.07
CA ASP A 70 -1.21 11.24 0.24
C ASP A 70 -1.83 10.87 -1.12
N ALA A 71 -1.53 9.70 -1.68
CA ALA A 71 -2.17 9.22 -2.90
C ALA A 71 -3.67 9.01 -2.67
N LEU A 72 -4.05 8.33 -1.58
CA LEU A 72 -5.46 8.10 -1.24
C LEU A 72 -6.17 9.41 -0.86
N THR A 73 -5.49 10.27 -0.12
CA THR A 73 -6.02 11.58 0.28
C THR A 73 -6.24 12.50 -0.92
N SER A 74 -5.41 12.40 -1.95
CA SER A 74 -5.56 13.16 -3.20
C SER A 74 -6.83 12.78 -3.99
N PHE A 75 -7.37 11.57 -3.78
CA PHE A 75 -8.65 11.11 -4.36
C PHE A 75 -9.82 11.18 -3.37
N ALA A 76 -9.73 11.98 -2.31
CA ALA A 76 -10.81 12.12 -1.32
C ALA A 76 -12.15 12.53 -1.97
N GLY A 77 -13.20 11.69 -1.82
CA GLY A 77 -14.51 11.89 -2.43
C GLY A 77 -14.58 11.62 -3.94
N ASP A 78 -13.54 11.04 -4.52
CA ASP A 78 -13.42 10.75 -5.96
C ASP A 78 -12.98 9.32 -6.23
N SER A 79 -13.49 8.36 -5.46
CA SER A 79 -13.20 6.94 -5.63
C SER A 79 -13.67 6.40 -6.99
N ALA A 80 -14.66 7.04 -7.61
CA ALA A 80 -15.16 6.66 -8.94
C ALA A 80 -14.10 6.87 -10.04
N THR A 81 -13.40 8.00 -10.04
CA THR A 81 -12.28 8.23 -10.96
C THR A 81 -11.16 7.21 -10.74
N LEU A 82 -10.83 6.92 -9.48
CA LEU A 82 -9.82 5.92 -9.17
C LEU A 82 -10.24 4.52 -9.66
N ALA A 83 -11.51 4.13 -9.45
CA ALA A 83 -12.05 2.85 -9.93
C ALA A 83 -11.99 2.75 -11.47
N ALA A 84 -12.32 3.82 -12.19
CA ALA A 84 -12.22 3.86 -13.65
C ALA A 84 -10.79 3.62 -14.15
N LEU A 85 -9.80 4.25 -13.52
CA LEU A 85 -8.38 4.04 -13.83
C LEU A 85 -7.92 2.60 -13.54
N ILE A 86 -8.38 2.03 -12.43
CA ILE A 86 -8.05 0.65 -12.04
C ILE A 86 -8.68 -0.35 -13.00
N SER A 87 -9.94 -0.18 -13.37
CA SER A 87 -10.67 -1.11 -14.26
C SER A 87 -10.10 -1.17 -15.69
N ALA A 88 -9.40 -0.13 -16.11
CA ALA A 88 -8.79 -0.05 -17.45
C ALA A 88 -7.50 -0.88 -17.58
N ARG A 89 -7.03 -1.55 -16.52
CA ARG A 89 -5.73 -2.23 -16.50
C ARG A 89 -5.83 -3.70 -16.11
N ALA A 90 -4.84 -4.50 -16.60
CA ALA A 90 -4.74 -5.92 -16.29
C ALA A 90 -3.96 -6.22 -15.00
N ARG A 91 -3.07 -5.32 -14.57
CA ARG A 91 -2.22 -5.53 -13.38
C ARG A 91 -2.92 -5.05 -12.11
N PRO A 92 -2.70 -5.72 -10.99
CA PRO A 92 -3.43 -5.44 -9.76
C PRO A 92 -3.04 -4.09 -9.14
N VAL A 93 -4.00 -3.54 -8.39
CA VAL A 93 -3.80 -2.40 -7.50
C VAL A 93 -4.14 -2.84 -6.08
N VAL A 94 -3.34 -2.39 -5.12
CA VAL A 94 -3.59 -2.53 -3.68
C VAL A 94 -3.70 -1.14 -3.09
N ILE A 95 -4.72 -0.89 -2.28
CA ILE A 95 -4.82 0.34 -1.47
C ILE A 95 -4.72 0.00 0.01
N THR A 96 -4.10 0.87 0.80
CA THR A 96 -3.79 0.61 2.21
C THR A 96 -4.34 1.68 3.17
N PRO A 97 -5.63 2.06 3.09
CA PRO A 97 -6.18 3.12 3.90
C PRO A 97 -6.27 2.75 5.39
N HIS A 98 -5.99 3.70 6.28
CA HIS A 98 -6.51 3.68 7.62
C HIS A 98 -7.98 4.17 7.62
N GLU A 99 -8.72 4.01 8.74
CA GLU A 99 -10.15 4.37 8.80
C GLU A 99 -10.47 5.81 8.33
N GLY A 100 -9.60 6.77 8.67
CA GLY A 100 -9.80 8.17 8.25
C GLY A 100 -9.59 8.39 6.74
N GLU A 101 -8.60 7.74 6.12
CA GLU A 101 -8.36 7.75 4.67
C GLU A 101 -9.51 7.06 3.95
N PHE A 102 -9.94 5.90 4.46
CA PHE A 102 -11.07 5.15 3.93
C PHE A 102 -12.35 6.01 3.90
N ALA A 103 -12.70 6.63 5.01
CA ALA A 103 -13.88 7.48 5.09
C ALA A 103 -13.80 8.70 4.15
N ARG A 104 -12.60 9.27 3.95
CA ARG A 104 -12.42 10.39 3.01
C ARG A 104 -12.53 9.94 1.56
N LEU A 105 -11.91 8.82 1.19
CA LEU A 105 -11.92 8.28 -0.18
C LEU A 105 -13.34 7.92 -0.61
N PHE A 106 -14.10 7.26 0.26
CA PHE A 106 -15.46 6.79 -0.04
C PHE A 106 -16.57 7.77 0.39
N ARG A 107 -16.24 9.04 0.63
CA ARG A 107 -17.24 10.05 0.96
C ARG A 107 -18.31 10.11 -0.13
N GLY A 108 -19.59 9.96 0.25
CA GLY A 108 -20.73 9.93 -0.66
C GLY A 108 -21.06 8.54 -1.24
N HIS A 109 -20.34 7.49 -0.82
CA HIS A 109 -20.65 6.10 -1.18
C HIS A 109 -21.27 5.38 0.02
N ASP A 110 -22.58 5.59 0.22
CA ASP A 110 -23.32 5.07 1.38
C ASP A 110 -23.31 3.53 1.43
N GLU A 111 -23.26 2.85 0.28
CA GLU A 111 -23.15 1.39 0.21
C GLU A 111 -21.81 0.85 0.79
N VAL A 112 -20.73 1.63 0.70
CA VAL A 112 -19.43 1.28 1.27
C VAL A 112 -19.36 1.67 2.73
N LEU A 113 -19.67 2.92 3.07
CA LEU A 113 -19.52 3.44 4.43
C LEU A 113 -20.58 2.90 5.38
N GLY A 114 -21.81 2.62 4.88
CA GLY A 114 -22.92 2.08 5.65
C GLY A 114 -22.91 0.56 5.82
N ALA A 115 -21.98 -0.16 5.18
CA ALA A 115 -21.89 -1.61 5.35
C ALA A 115 -21.54 -1.97 6.80
N VAL A 116 -22.24 -2.99 7.33
CA VAL A 116 -22.15 -3.35 8.75
C VAL A 116 -20.86 -4.09 9.07
N GLY A 117 -19.98 -3.44 9.81
CA GLY A 117 -18.70 -3.98 10.26
C GLY A 117 -17.56 -3.76 9.25
N LYS A 118 -16.34 -3.83 9.76
CA LYS A 118 -15.12 -3.52 9.01
C LYS A 118 -14.90 -4.46 7.82
N LEU A 119 -15.18 -5.76 8.02
CA LEU A 119 -15.06 -6.78 6.97
C LEU A 119 -16.00 -6.48 5.78
N ALA A 120 -17.27 -6.15 6.05
CA ALA A 120 -18.22 -5.81 5.00
C ALA A 120 -17.80 -4.54 4.26
N ARG A 121 -17.40 -3.48 4.98
CA ARG A 121 -16.88 -2.24 4.39
C ARG A 121 -15.68 -2.48 3.47
N ALA A 122 -14.71 -3.27 3.93
CA ALA A 122 -13.52 -3.59 3.13
C ALA A 122 -13.88 -4.38 1.86
N ARG A 123 -14.79 -5.36 1.94
CA ARG A 123 -15.26 -6.15 0.78
C ARG A 123 -16.01 -5.28 -0.23
N THR A 124 -16.96 -4.47 0.25
CA THR A 124 -17.72 -3.57 -0.64
C THR A 124 -16.80 -2.58 -1.33
N ALA A 125 -15.82 -2.02 -0.60
CA ALA A 125 -14.81 -1.13 -1.18
C ALA A 125 -13.94 -1.83 -2.22
N ALA A 126 -13.48 -3.06 -1.95
CA ALA A 126 -12.68 -3.83 -2.89
C ALA A 126 -13.43 -4.13 -4.19
N GLN A 127 -14.71 -4.49 -4.09
CA GLN A 127 -15.58 -4.70 -5.26
C GLN A 127 -15.82 -3.39 -6.03
N ALA A 128 -16.12 -2.30 -5.34
CA ALA A 128 -16.38 -1.00 -5.96
C ALA A 128 -15.17 -0.43 -6.71
N LEU A 129 -13.96 -0.65 -6.19
CA LEU A 129 -12.71 -0.18 -6.81
C LEU A 129 -12.12 -1.17 -7.83
N GLY A 130 -12.43 -2.46 -7.74
CA GLY A 130 -11.69 -3.48 -8.48
C GLY A 130 -10.25 -3.66 -7.97
N ALA A 131 -9.97 -3.32 -6.71
CA ALA A 131 -8.64 -3.36 -6.09
C ALA A 131 -8.64 -4.18 -4.81
N VAL A 132 -7.47 -4.68 -4.41
CA VAL A 132 -7.29 -5.22 -3.06
C VAL A 132 -7.24 -4.06 -2.07
N VAL A 133 -8.01 -4.17 -0.98
CA VAL A 133 -8.09 -3.15 0.08
C VAL A 133 -7.50 -3.72 1.37
N ILE A 134 -6.51 -3.03 1.93
CA ILE A 134 -6.01 -3.26 3.29
C ILE A 134 -6.60 -2.15 4.18
N LEU A 135 -7.69 -2.42 4.86
CA LEU A 135 -8.27 -1.49 5.82
C LEU A 135 -7.56 -1.63 7.16
N LYS A 136 -6.63 -0.70 7.41
CA LYS A 136 -5.73 -0.72 8.57
C LYS A 136 -6.47 -0.53 9.91
N GLY A 137 -5.94 -1.11 10.97
CA GLY A 137 -6.44 -0.99 12.34
C GLY A 137 -5.99 -2.15 13.21
N PRO A 138 -6.44 -2.24 14.48
CA PRO A 138 -6.10 -3.34 15.37
C PRO A 138 -6.49 -4.71 14.80
N ASP A 139 -7.57 -4.74 14.03
CA ASP A 139 -8.12 -5.84 13.26
C ASP A 139 -7.98 -5.52 11.77
N THR A 140 -6.76 -5.40 11.25
CA THR A 140 -6.53 -5.08 9.84
C THR A 140 -7.21 -6.10 8.92
N VAL A 141 -8.09 -5.61 8.04
CA VAL A 141 -8.81 -6.44 7.07
C VAL A 141 -8.18 -6.28 5.69
N VAL A 142 -7.85 -7.41 5.06
CA VAL A 142 -7.49 -7.47 3.64
C VAL A 142 -8.68 -8.04 2.88
N ALA A 143 -9.17 -7.35 1.87
CA ALA A 143 -10.27 -7.81 1.03
C ALA A 143 -9.92 -7.70 -0.46
N ALA A 144 -10.28 -8.72 -1.24
CA ALA A 144 -10.12 -8.75 -2.68
C ALA A 144 -11.45 -8.52 -3.42
N PRO A 145 -11.42 -8.06 -4.68
CA PRO A 145 -12.64 -7.83 -5.48
C PRO A 145 -13.48 -9.10 -5.69
N ASP A 146 -12.86 -10.28 -5.64
CA ASP A 146 -13.53 -11.58 -5.76
C ASP A 146 -14.26 -12.03 -4.49
N GLY A 147 -14.23 -11.22 -3.41
CA GLY A 147 -14.88 -11.47 -2.14
C GLY A 147 -14.04 -12.21 -1.10
N ARG A 148 -12.84 -12.72 -1.47
CA ARG A 148 -11.90 -13.28 -0.48
C ARG A 148 -11.51 -12.21 0.53
N ALA A 149 -11.31 -12.60 1.78
CA ALA A 149 -10.79 -11.70 2.78
C ALA A 149 -10.00 -12.45 3.85
N THR A 150 -9.02 -11.76 4.44
CA THR A 150 -8.30 -12.18 5.64
C THR A 150 -8.37 -11.08 6.69
N ILE A 151 -8.26 -11.47 7.96
CA ILE A 151 -8.23 -10.55 9.10
C ILE A 151 -6.94 -10.79 9.85
N GLY A 152 -6.11 -9.78 9.96
CA GLY A 152 -4.93 -9.78 10.80
C GLY A 152 -5.36 -9.64 12.25
N CYS A 153 -5.57 -10.77 12.92
CA CYS A 153 -5.81 -10.82 14.35
C CYS A 153 -4.47 -10.75 15.08
N ASP A 154 -4.47 -10.29 16.32
CA ASP A 154 -3.29 -10.34 17.17
C ASP A 154 -2.12 -9.44 16.72
N LEU A 155 -2.44 -8.34 16.03
CA LEU A 155 -1.44 -7.35 15.68
C LEU A 155 -1.03 -6.57 16.95
N PRO A 156 0.29 -6.49 17.25
CA PRO A 156 0.74 -5.80 18.45
C PRO A 156 0.35 -4.31 18.45
N PRO A 157 -0.11 -3.76 19.57
CA PRO A 157 -0.46 -2.33 19.66
C PRO A 157 0.75 -1.41 19.44
N THR A 158 1.97 -1.91 19.55
CA THR A 158 3.21 -1.21 19.22
C THR A 158 3.29 -0.78 17.76
N LEU A 159 2.50 -1.39 16.86
CA LEU A 159 2.33 -0.95 15.48
C LEU A 159 1.60 0.40 15.34
N ALA A 160 1.00 0.93 16.40
CA ALA A 160 0.40 2.26 16.40
C ALA A 160 1.47 3.37 16.54
N THR A 161 2.57 3.25 15.81
CA THR A 161 3.63 4.26 15.69
C THR A 161 3.62 4.93 14.32
N ALA A 162 4.09 6.18 14.25
CA ALA A 162 4.17 6.92 12.99
C ALA A 162 5.10 6.20 11.99
N GLY A 163 4.72 6.18 10.70
CA GLY A 163 5.49 5.51 9.64
C GLY A 163 5.29 4.00 9.54
N SER A 164 4.65 3.36 10.52
CA SER A 164 4.37 1.91 10.48
C SER A 164 3.51 1.51 9.28
N GLY A 165 2.54 2.35 8.89
CA GLY A 165 1.72 2.15 7.70
C GLY A 165 2.54 2.20 6.41
N ASP A 166 3.50 3.14 6.32
CA ASP A 166 4.38 3.29 5.16
C ASP A 166 5.26 2.03 4.99
N THR A 167 5.75 1.48 6.10
CA THR A 167 6.50 0.21 6.11
C THR A 167 5.62 -0.96 5.62
N LEU A 168 4.37 -1.04 6.07
CA LEU A 168 3.43 -2.05 5.58
C LEU A 168 3.21 -1.93 4.07
N ALA A 169 2.99 -0.72 3.57
CA ALA A 169 2.84 -0.46 2.14
C ALA A 169 4.10 -0.85 1.35
N GLY A 170 5.29 -0.61 1.92
CA GLY A 170 6.57 -1.06 1.39
C GLY A 170 6.67 -2.60 1.32
N PHE A 171 6.23 -3.33 2.36
CA PHE A 171 6.20 -4.79 2.35
C PHE A 171 5.28 -5.33 1.24
N VAL A 172 4.08 -4.75 1.09
CA VAL A 172 3.16 -5.11 -0.01
C VAL A 172 3.84 -4.91 -1.36
N CYS A 173 4.45 -3.75 -1.59
CA CYS A 173 5.13 -3.42 -2.84
C CYS A 173 6.29 -4.38 -3.13
N GLY A 174 7.09 -4.72 -2.12
CA GLY A 174 8.20 -5.67 -2.25
C GLY A 174 7.75 -7.09 -2.62
N LEU A 175 6.64 -7.57 -2.06
CA LEU A 175 6.06 -8.88 -2.40
C LEU A 175 5.45 -8.89 -3.81
N LEU A 176 4.78 -7.81 -4.21
CA LEU A 176 4.29 -7.63 -5.58
C LEU A 176 5.43 -7.62 -6.60
N ALA A 177 6.55 -6.97 -6.26
CA ALA A 177 7.75 -6.91 -7.11
C ALA A 177 8.35 -8.30 -7.37
N GLN A 178 8.18 -9.23 -6.44
CA GLN A 178 8.58 -10.64 -6.56
C GLN A 178 7.55 -11.50 -7.33
N GLY A 179 6.46 -10.91 -7.82
CA GLY A 179 5.43 -11.60 -8.60
C GLY A 179 4.35 -12.29 -7.76
N MET A 180 4.31 -12.05 -6.45
CA MET A 180 3.24 -12.60 -5.60
C MET A 180 1.90 -11.99 -6.02
N PRO A 181 0.82 -12.79 -6.15
CA PRO A 181 -0.51 -12.26 -6.45
C PRO A 181 -0.98 -11.27 -5.37
N ALA A 182 -1.77 -10.27 -5.74
CA ALA A 182 -2.01 -9.11 -4.90
C ALA A 182 -2.70 -9.41 -3.55
N PHE A 183 -3.67 -10.32 -3.54
CA PHE A 183 -4.35 -10.68 -2.30
C PHE A 183 -3.42 -11.40 -1.33
N GLU A 184 -2.62 -12.31 -1.85
CA GLU A 184 -1.62 -13.07 -1.12
C GLU A 184 -0.49 -12.13 -0.63
N ALA A 185 -0.01 -11.21 -1.48
CA ALA A 185 0.98 -10.22 -1.12
C ALA A 185 0.49 -9.29 0.02
N ALA A 186 -0.75 -8.82 -0.09
CA ALA A 186 -1.37 -7.99 0.94
C ALA A 186 -1.53 -8.74 2.27
N SER A 187 -2.01 -9.99 2.22
CA SER A 187 -2.20 -10.83 3.41
C SER A 187 -0.88 -11.20 4.08
N ALA A 188 0.12 -11.60 3.28
CA ALA A 188 1.46 -11.91 3.77
C ALA A 188 2.15 -10.66 4.36
N ALA A 189 1.99 -9.50 3.73
CA ALA A 189 2.55 -8.25 4.26
C ALA A 189 1.98 -7.88 5.63
N VAL A 190 0.66 -8.02 5.84
CA VAL A 190 0.03 -7.78 7.15
C VAL A 190 0.57 -8.76 8.20
N TRP A 191 0.74 -10.03 7.85
CA TRP A 191 1.31 -11.03 8.75
C TRP A 191 2.79 -10.73 9.09
N LEU A 192 3.62 -10.45 8.08
CA LEU A 192 5.05 -10.10 8.25
C LEU A 192 5.21 -8.85 9.13
N HIS A 193 4.39 -7.84 8.90
CA HIS A 193 4.39 -6.61 9.68
C HIS A 193 4.10 -6.88 11.16
N GLY A 194 3.09 -7.70 11.45
CA GLY A 194 2.80 -8.16 12.81
C GLY A 194 3.93 -9.03 13.41
N ALA A 195 4.52 -9.92 12.62
CA ALA A 195 5.63 -10.77 13.05
C ALA A 195 6.88 -9.97 13.40
N CYS A 196 7.24 -8.97 12.57
CA CYS A 196 8.34 -8.05 12.89
C CYS A 196 8.08 -7.30 14.19
N ALA A 197 6.87 -6.77 14.37
CA ALA A 197 6.53 -6.03 15.58
C ALA A 197 6.53 -6.91 16.84
N ARG A 198 6.08 -8.15 16.77
CA ARG A 198 6.18 -9.11 17.89
C ARG A 198 7.63 -9.43 18.25
N ALA A 199 8.49 -9.58 17.26
CA ALA A 199 9.90 -9.88 17.48
C ALA A 199 10.66 -8.70 18.10
N LEU A 200 10.28 -7.47 17.77
CA LEU A 200 10.89 -6.25 18.31
C LEU A 200 10.36 -5.88 19.69
N GLY A 201 9.08 -6.08 19.93
CA GLY A 201 8.43 -5.75 21.21
C GLY A 201 8.22 -4.25 21.46
N PRO A 202 7.99 -3.86 22.72
CA PRO A 202 7.76 -2.47 23.09
C PRO A 202 8.96 -1.57 22.82
N GLY A 203 8.69 -0.35 22.33
CA GLY A 203 9.72 0.66 22.02
C GLY A 203 10.16 0.67 20.56
N LEU A 204 9.61 -0.21 19.72
CA LEU A 204 9.89 -0.20 18.27
C LEU A 204 9.50 1.16 17.64
N ILE A 205 10.26 1.57 16.66
CA ILE A 205 9.93 2.63 15.70
C ILE A 205 9.76 2.03 14.30
N ALA A 206 9.21 2.80 13.36
CA ALA A 206 8.85 2.26 12.04
C ALA A 206 10.07 1.70 11.27
N GLU A 207 11.22 2.33 11.40
CA GLU A 207 12.47 1.94 10.76
C GLU A 207 12.97 0.56 11.21
N ASP A 208 12.67 0.18 12.44
CA ASP A 208 13.06 -1.13 12.99
C ASP A 208 12.33 -2.28 12.28
N LEU A 209 11.11 -2.06 11.82
CA LEU A 209 10.28 -3.07 11.17
C LEU A 209 10.94 -3.62 9.90
N ALA A 210 11.45 -2.72 9.04
CA ALA A 210 12.15 -3.12 7.82
C ALA A 210 13.46 -3.88 8.14
N ASN A 211 14.17 -3.46 9.18
CA ASN A 211 15.42 -4.09 9.64
C ASN A 211 15.18 -5.49 10.24
N ALA A 212 14.03 -5.73 10.84
CA ALA A 212 13.67 -7.05 11.38
C ALA A 212 13.25 -8.06 10.31
N LEU A 213 12.74 -7.60 9.15
CA LEU A 213 12.16 -8.45 8.11
C LEU A 213 13.09 -9.60 7.64
N PRO A 214 14.40 -9.40 7.36
CA PRO A 214 15.27 -10.49 6.93
C PRO A 214 15.36 -11.63 7.95
N ARG A 215 15.34 -11.31 9.23
CA ARG A 215 15.37 -12.29 10.31
C ARG A 215 14.07 -13.09 10.39
N ILE A 216 12.92 -12.44 10.23
CA ILE A 216 11.62 -13.10 10.19
C ILE A 216 11.51 -14.04 9.00
N LEU A 217 11.98 -13.64 7.83
CA LEU A 217 11.99 -14.47 6.63
C LEU A 217 12.90 -15.71 6.77
N GLN A 218 13.98 -15.61 7.58
CA GLN A 218 14.91 -16.71 7.82
C GLN A 218 14.43 -17.69 8.90
N SER A 219 13.55 -17.27 9.82
CA SER A 219 13.16 -18.11 10.98
C SER A 219 12.37 -19.36 10.60
N GLY A 220 11.92 -19.48 9.36
CA GLY A 220 11.12 -20.63 8.90
C GLY A 220 9.71 -20.70 9.49
N ASP A 221 9.32 -19.78 10.37
CA ASP A 221 7.97 -19.73 10.98
C ASP A 221 6.87 -19.50 9.93
N LEU A 222 7.25 -19.11 8.71
CA LEU A 222 6.37 -19.02 7.55
C LEU A 222 5.79 -20.39 7.14
N ILE A 223 6.45 -21.50 7.50
CA ILE A 223 6.08 -22.85 7.05
C ILE A 223 5.47 -23.68 8.19
N ALA A 224 5.75 -23.36 9.45
CA ALA A 224 5.34 -24.16 10.59
C ALA A 224 3.87 -23.98 11.03
N ASN A 225 3.17 -22.93 10.54
CA ASN A 225 1.80 -22.58 10.92
C ASN A 225 0.85 -22.38 9.71
N ALA A 226 1.17 -22.95 8.55
CA ALA A 226 0.30 -22.92 7.38
C ALA A 226 -0.59 -24.17 7.30
#